data_80ba1fd8c9fd01d4ba16d352cd06973e
#
_entry.id   80ba1fd8c9fd01d4ba16d352cd06973e
#
_cell.length_a   1.000
_cell.length_b   1.000
_cell.length_c   1.000
_cell.angle_alpha   90.00
_cell.angle_beta   90.00
_cell.angle_gamma   90.00
#
_symmetry.space_group_name_H-M   'P 1'
#
loop_
_entity.id
_entity.type
_entity.pdbx_description
1 polymer ?
#
loop_
_entity_poly.entity_id
_entity_poly.type
_entity_poly.pdbx_seq_one_letter_code
_entity_poly.pdbx_strand_id
1 'polypeptide(L)'
;MRRGCLALTVLLLACESYTPRVPLDASNHGGEPGLDPVMGGSVSVPASGGGGSSGAGGSGGVTPTVSDSPGDAPGVRVTYAPSDELLLNPERGFYARESLTAVGDISGVRAGGKTLLYADANLQTYLGDDHAQDLPQALLDDVQAGFDAIRDAGLKAVVRFQYDRGEGYPDGANDAPESSILRHVEQLAPVLTDNRDVLFVLQAGFIGAWGEWHTSLNFADGFVDKDARKRIVDALMLAAPGVRIGVRYPAYKRMFYGSNTTTASDLLTGGDIARLGHVNDCFVSGEDDVGTYQYESATTLRTYLESDTAYTPIGGETCAEHERNACDVTIAEMERFHWTYINNEYHPDVLARWSSEGCRDELERRLGYRLSLTEATLPESVRPGGTFVLRLSVKNDGFAAPTSPRPVFVVLESEGERLTAELDVDPRLWLPGEHEVAVRLRLPANLAPSSYRLALWLPDADEGLRSRAEYTVRLANESLWQDETADHTLTALVIATDAPGEADPAAGSDFEVIEPAP
;
A
#
# COMPACT_ATOMS: atom_id res chain seq x y z
N MET A 1 20.59 9.81 65.91
CA MET A 1 20.24 8.40 66.00
C MET A 1 18.71 8.28 65.84
N ARG A 2 18.23 7.90 64.71
CA ARG A 2 16.98 7.19 64.42
C ARG A 2 16.88 7.07 62.90
N ARG A 3 17.05 5.86 62.39
CA ARG A 3 16.92 5.49 61.00
C ARG A 3 15.43 5.40 60.70
N GLY A 4 14.95 6.14 59.68
CA GLY A 4 13.63 5.98 59.11
C GLY A 4 13.75 5.23 57.80
N CYS A 5 13.20 4.01 57.74
CA CYS A 5 12.99 3.26 56.50
C CYS A 5 11.89 3.93 55.68
N LEU A 6 12.21 4.32 54.45
CA LEU A 6 11.21 4.64 53.42
C LEU A 6 10.82 3.32 52.76
N ALA A 7 9.57 2.93 52.90
CA ALA A 7 8.98 1.82 52.18
C ALA A 7 8.59 2.31 50.76
N LEU A 8 9.21 1.72 49.76
CA LEU A 8 8.87 1.92 48.36
C LEU A 8 7.69 0.98 48.05
N THR A 9 6.49 1.56 47.88
CA THR A 9 5.31 0.81 47.44
C THR A 9 5.37 0.73 45.90
N VAL A 10 5.71 -0.46 45.39
CA VAL A 10 5.61 -0.79 43.96
C VAL A 10 4.13 -1.05 43.68
N LEU A 11 3.49 -0.16 42.96
CA LEU A 11 2.18 -0.43 42.33
C LEU A 11 2.44 -1.35 41.12
N LEU A 12 2.10 -2.62 41.27
CA LEU A 12 1.90 -3.54 40.17
C LEU A 12 0.57 -3.18 39.50
N LEU A 13 0.62 -2.48 38.37
CA LEU A 13 -0.49 -2.42 37.43
C LEU A 13 -0.60 -3.79 36.74
N ALA A 14 -1.65 -4.52 37.10
CA ALA A 14 -2.04 -5.73 36.40
C ALA A 14 -2.49 -5.35 34.99
N CYS A 15 -1.75 -5.77 33.98
CA CYS A 15 -2.28 -5.89 32.63
C CYS A 15 -3.36 -6.98 32.64
N GLU A 16 -4.63 -6.61 32.64
CA GLU A 16 -5.69 -7.55 32.31
C GLU A 16 -5.61 -7.85 30.82
N SER A 17 -5.17 -9.04 30.49
CA SER A 17 -5.27 -9.61 29.16
C SER A 17 -6.75 -9.81 28.81
N TYR A 18 -7.26 -8.97 27.90
CA TYR A 18 -8.58 -9.11 27.33
C TYR A 18 -8.58 -10.34 26.39
N THR A 19 -9.25 -11.39 26.80
CA THR A 19 -9.64 -12.51 25.93
C THR A 19 -11.08 -12.35 25.53
N PRO A 20 -11.41 -12.12 24.24
CA PRO A 20 -12.79 -12.14 23.80
C PRO A 20 -13.35 -13.57 23.91
N ARG A 21 -14.42 -13.71 24.66
CA ARG A 21 -15.20 -14.94 24.70
C ARG A 21 -16.10 -14.98 23.46
N VAL A 22 -15.78 -15.85 22.51
CA VAL A 22 -16.69 -16.22 21.42
C VAL A 22 -17.75 -17.17 22.01
N PRO A 23 -19.05 -16.90 21.91
CA PRO A 23 -20.06 -17.89 22.20
C PRO A 23 -20.19 -18.86 21.02
N LEU A 24 -19.74 -20.10 21.21
CA LEU A 24 -20.17 -21.23 20.39
C LEU A 24 -21.57 -21.62 20.81
N ASP A 25 -22.59 -21.22 20.06
CA ASP A 25 -23.80 -22.01 19.96
C ASP A 25 -24.60 -21.64 18.70
N ALA A 26 -24.56 -22.52 17.70
CA ALA A 26 -25.53 -22.55 16.63
C ALA A 26 -25.80 -24.01 16.30
N SER A 27 -26.63 -24.65 17.10
CA SER A 27 -27.25 -25.92 16.76
C SER A 27 -28.76 -25.76 16.65
N ASN A 28 -29.26 -26.18 15.49
CA ASN A 28 -30.59 -26.70 15.25
C ASN A 28 -31.74 -25.76 14.86
N HIS A 29 -32.14 -25.93 13.60
CA HIS A 29 -33.48 -26.36 13.15
C HIS A 29 -33.45 -26.44 11.63
N GLY A 30 -33.59 -27.54 10.96
CA GLY A 30 -34.56 -28.59 10.88
C GLY A 30 -35.67 -28.25 9.88
N GLY A 31 -35.70 -28.90 8.68
CA GLY A 31 -36.88 -28.94 7.86
C GLY A 31 -36.65 -28.94 6.35
N GLU A 32 -36.31 -30.09 5.77
CA GLU A 32 -36.60 -30.37 4.36
C GLU A 32 -38.10 -30.48 4.08
N PRO A 33 -38.52 -30.26 2.80
CA PRO A 33 -39.02 -31.43 2.08
C PRO A 33 -38.46 -31.57 0.67
N GLY A 34 -38.15 -32.82 0.32
CA GLY A 34 -37.61 -33.25 -0.93
C GLY A 34 -38.55 -33.15 -2.14
N LEU A 35 -37.94 -33.14 -3.31
CA LEU A 35 -38.52 -33.59 -4.57
C LEU A 35 -37.50 -34.44 -5.33
N ASP A 36 -37.95 -35.64 -5.69
CA ASP A 36 -37.26 -36.71 -6.37
C ASP A 36 -36.91 -36.40 -7.85
N PRO A 37 -36.06 -37.21 -8.47
CA PRO A 37 -35.30 -36.87 -9.67
C PRO A 37 -36.04 -37.20 -10.97
N VAL A 38 -35.82 -36.40 -12.01
CA VAL A 38 -36.21 -36.77 -13.39
C VAL A 38 -34.97 -37.16 -14.19
N MET A 39 -35.04 -38.36 -14.67
CA MET A 39 -34.11 -39.05 -15.58
C MET A 39 -34.06 -38.42 -16.98
N GLY A 40 -32.88 -38.47 -17.60
CA GLY A 40 -32.72 -38.96 -18.96
C GLY A 40 -32.45 -37.94 -20.05
N GLY A 41 -31.28 -38.11 -20.69
CA GLY A 41 -31.03 -37.58 -22.01
C GLY A 41 -29.56 -37.37 -22.37
N SER A 42 -28.85 -38.48 -22.66
CA SER A 42 -27.55 -38.45 -23.31
C SER A 42 -27.69 -38.05 -24.79
N VAL A 43 -26.99 -37.00 -25.21
CA VAL A 43 -26.70 -36.74 -26.62
C VAL A 43 -25.20 -36.63 -26.80
N SER A 44 -24.63 -37.59 -27.45
CA SER A 44 -23.25 -37.64 -27.93
C SER A 44 -23.10 -36.77 -29.18
N VAL A 45 -22.11 -35.89 -29.24
CA VAL A 45 -21.63 -35.23 -30.45
C VAL A 45 -20.11 -35.39 -30.55
N PRO A 46 -19.56 -35.60 -31.73
CA PRO A 46 -18.24 -36.19 -31.93
C PRO A 46 -17.10 -35.16 -31.81
N ALA A 47 -15.94 -35.68 -31.42
CA ALA A 47 -14.66 -35.02 -31.37
C ALA A 47 -14.19 -34.60 -32.76
N SER A 48 -13.86 -33.31 -32.93
CA SER A 48 -12.95 -32.84 -33.96
C SER A 48 -11.81 -32.09 -33.30
N GLY A 49 -10.59 -32.61 -33.51
CA GLY A 49 -9.37 -32.09 -32.98
C GLY A 49 -8.99 -30.75 -33.64
N GLY A 50 -8.45 -29.87 -32.85
CA GLY A 50 -7.81 -28.65 -33.28
C GLY A 50 -7.01 -28.10 -32.09
N GLY A 51 -5.69 -28.24 -32.17
CA GLY A 51 -4.76 -27.66 -31.19
C GLY A 51 -4.87 -26.16 -31.18
N GLY A 52 -5.15 -25.60 -30.00
CA GLY A 52 -5.08 -24.19 -29.70
C GLY A 52 -4.33 -24.01 -28.40
N SER A 53 -3.13 -23.45 -28.49
CA SER A 53 -2.36 -22.98 -27.37
C SER A 53 -3.17 -21.97 -26.58
N SER A 54 -3.43 -22.27 -25.30
CA SER A 54 -3.96 -21.31 -24.36
C SER A 54 -2.88 -20.26 -24.05
N GLY A 55 -2.90 -19.16 -24.80
CA GLY A 55 -2.19 -17.96 -24.42
C GLY A 55 -2.92 -17.32 -23.22
N ALA A 56 -2.27 -17.28 -22.08
CA ALA A 56 -2.64 -16.37 -21.01
C ALA A 56 -2.60 -14.94 -21.57
N GLY A 57 -3.75 -14.27 -21.59
CA GLY A 57 -3.83 -12.87 -21.98
C GLY A 57 -3.23 -11.99 -20.88
N GLY A 58 -1.93 -11.83 -20.88
CA GLY A 58 -1.29 -10.70 -20.24
C GLY A 58 -1.74 -9.46 -21.03
N SER A 59 -2.34 -8.49 -20.33
CA SER A 59 -2.51 -7.14 -20.87
C SER A 59 -1.11 -6.53 -20.98
N GLY A 60 -0.43 -6.81 -22.09
CA GLY A 60 0.82 -6.19 -22.43
C GLY A 60 0.58 -4.71 -22.65
N GLY A 61 0.91 -3.89 -21.65
CA GLY A 61 1.22 -2.52 -21.91
C GLY A 61 2.30 -2.51 -22.99
N VAL A 62 2.00 -1.87 -24.13
CA VAL A 62 2.98 -1.67 -25.18
C VAL A 62 4.01 -0.71 -24.61
N THR A 63 5.13 -1.23 -24.09
CA THR A 63 6.28 -0.42 -23.71
C THR A 63 6.84 0.12 -25.03
N PRO A 64 6.85 1.45 -25.23
CA PRO A 64 7.42 1.99 -26.45
C PRO A 64 8.91 1.77 -26.43
N THR A 65 9.40 1.12 -27.42
CA THR A 65 10.82 0.92 -27.63
C THR A 65 11.46 2.21 -28.13
N VAL A 66 12.14 2.93 -27.24
CA VAL A 66 13.06 3.97 -27.66
C VAL A 66 14.19 3.26 -28.43
N SER A 67 14.34 3.58 -29.73
CA SER A 67 15.43 3.03 -30.52
C SER A 67 16.66 3.93 -30.40
N ASP A 68 17.84 3.31 -30.36
CA ASP A 68 19.11 4.04 -30.39
C ASP A 68 19.22 4.82 -31.74
N SER A 69 19.56 6.09 -31.64
CA SER A 69 19.90 6.90 -32.82
C SER A 69 21.38 6.78 -33.18
N PRO A 70 21.75 6.96 -34.43
CA PRO A 70 23.17 6.90 -34.84
C PRO A 70 24.12 7.85 -34.08
N GLY A 71 23.55 8.92 -33.48
CA GLY A 71 24.26 9.89 -32.65
C GLY A 71 24.38 9.55 -31.18
N ASP A 72 23.65 8.54 -30.69
CA ASP A 72 23.71 8.14 -29.29
C ASP A 72 25.02 7.45 -28.92
N ALA A 73 25.46 7.63 -27.68
CA ALA A 73 26.52 6.82 -27.13
C ALA A 73 26.08 5.36 -26.97
N PRO A 74 26.91 4.38 -27.37
CA PRO A 74 26.53 2.96 -27.34
C PRO A 74 26.36 2.46 -25.92
N GLY A 75 25.26 1.70 -25.68
CA GLY A 75 24.99 1.07 -24.41
C GLY A 75 25.70 -0.27 -24.23
N VAL A 76 26.07 -0.55 -22.99
CA VAL A 76 26.61 -1.83 -22.52
C VAL A 76 25.62 -2.43 -21.53
N ARG A 77 25.44 -3.74 -21.65
CA ARG A 77 24.53 -4.49 -20.77
C ARG A 77 25.20 -4.79 -19.43
N VAL A 78 24.50 -4.48 -18.34
CA VAL A 78 24.91 -4.76 -16.96
C VAL A 78 23.80 -5.55 -16.27
N THR A 79 24.14 -6.58 -15.52
CA THR A 79 23.19 -7.37 -14.72
C THR A 79 23.42 -7.12 -13.24
N TYR A 80 22.34 -7.18 -12.46
CA TYR A 80 22.36 -6.90 -11.02
C TYR A 80 21.90 -8.12 -10.23
N ALA A 81 22.64 -8.46 -9.17
CA ALA A 81 22.27 -9.56 -8.29
C ALA A 81 21.08 -9.14 -7.39
N PRO A 82 20.04 -9.99 -7.23
CA PRO A 82 18.98 -9.76 -6.29
C PRO A 82 19.48 -9.95 -4.85
N SER A 83 18.81 -9.30 -3.89
CA SER A 83 19.04 -9.44 -2.45
C SER A 83 17.82 -10.04 -1.78
N ASP A 84 18.00 -10.92 -0.80
CA ASP A 84 16.95 -11.45 0.08
C ASP A 84 16.75 -10.63 1.37
N GLU A 85 17.44 -9.50 1.50
CA GLU A 85 17.35 -8.61 2.65
C GLU A 85 15.90 -8.13 2.87
N LEU A 86 15.48 -8.06 4.12
CA LEU A 86 14.23 -7.38 4.49
C LEU A 86 14.42 -5.86 4.37
N LEU A 87 13.72 -5.27 3.41
CA LEU A 87 13.81 -3.84 3.12
C LEU A 87 12.72 -3.06 3.87
N LEU A 88 13.12 -2.01 4.55
CA LEU A 88 12.23 -1.10 5.27
C LEU A 88 11.65 -0.03 4.33
N ASN A 89 11.02 -0.48 3.26
CA ASN A 89 10.37 0.39 2.29
C ASN A 89 9.05 0.98 2.83
N PRO A 90 8.71 2.23 2.49
CA PRO A 90 7.48 2.86 2.95
C PRO A 90 6.23 2.19 2.37
N GLU A 91 5.08 2.39 3.05
CA GLU A 91 3.73 2.07 2.55
C GLU A 91 3.47 0.58 2.28
N ARG A 92 4.13 -0.33 3.01
CA ARG A 92 3.97 -1.77 2.83
C ARG A 92 4.32 -2.57 4.10
N GLY A 93 3.88 -3.83 4.13
CA GLY A 93 4.37 -4.81 5.10
C GLY A 93 3.52 -4.93 6.35
N PHE A 94 4.09 -5.49 7.40
CA PHE A 94 3.43 -5.58 8.68
C PHE A 94 3.43 -4.24 9.40
N TYR A 95 2.31 -3.85 10.04
CA TYR A 95 2.22 -2.63 10.82
C TYR A 95 2.25 -2.88 12.33
N ALA A 96 2.78 -1.92 13.10
CA ALA A 96 2.58 -1.80 14.53
C ALA A 96 1.33 -0.98 14.83
N ARG A 97 0.78 -1.09 16.06
CA ARG A 97 -0.45 -0.39 16.45
C ARG A 97 -0.20 0.61 17.57
N GLU A 98 -0.84 1.80 17.48
CA GLU A 98 -0.84 2.84 18.50
C GLU A 98 -2.16 3.63 18.47
N SER A 99 -2.40 4.43 19.50
CA SER A 99 -3.47 5.43 19.47
C SER A 99 -2.99 6.71 18.80
N LEU A 100 -3.71 7.23 17.81
CA LEU A 100 -3.34 8.48 17.12
C LEU A 100 -3.34 9.70 18.05
N THR A 101 -4.21 9.71 19.05
CA THR A 101 -4.38 10.83 20.01
C THR A 101 -3.54 10.71 21.27
N ALA A 102 -2.75 9.68 21.39
CA ALA A 102 -1.87 9.43 22.53
C ALA A 102 -0.70 8.52 22.11
N VAL A 103 0.00 8.92 21.03
CA VAL A 103 1.13 8.17 20.50
C VAL A 103 2.22 8.10 21.57
N GLY A 104 2.62 6.85 21.91
CA GLY A 104 3.71 6.58 22.81
C GLY A 104 5.09 6.79 22.17
N ASP A 105 6.13 6.18 22.75
CA ASP A 105 7.45 6.16 22.11
C ASP A 105 7.48 5.15 20.97
N ILE A 106 7.37 5.65 19.74
CA ILE A 106 7.40 4.86 18.50
C ILE A 106 8.78 4.88 17.82
N SER A 107 9.80 5.44 18.44
CA SER A 107 11.16 5.53 17.87
C SER A 107 11.76 4.15 17.53
N GLY A 108 11.35 3.10 18.25
CA GLY A 108 11.76 1.72 18.04
C GLY A 108 11.02 0.96 16.95
N VAL A 109 9.90 1.48 16.42
CA VAL A 109 9.04 0.76 15.46
C VAL A 109 9.80 0.44 14.18
N ARG A 110 10.51 1.42 13.61
CA ARG A 110 11.32 1.22 12.41
C ARG A 110 12.51 0.29 12.65
N ALA A 111 13.19 0.42 13.78
CA ALA A 111 14.26 -0.51 14.17
C ALA A 111 13.75 -1.95 14.40
N GLY A 112 12.48 -2.10 14.76
CA GLY A 112 11.75 -3.37 14.83
C GLY A 112 11.26 -3.92 13.49
N GLY A 113 11.68 -3.33 12.37
CA GLY A 113 11.39 -3.84 11.03
C GLY A 113 10.06 -3.35 10.43
N LYS A 114 9.41 -2.31 10.98
CA LYS A 114 8.12 -1.83 10.47
C LYS A 114 8.21 -0.39 9.97
N THR A 115 7.50 -0.11 8.88
CA THR A 115 7.43 1.22 8.23
C THR A 115 6.03 1.82 8.28
N LEU A 116 5.05 1.01 8.71
CA LEU A 116 3.66 1.42 8.89
C LEU A 116 3.26 1.37 10.36
N LEU A 117 2.45 2.35 10.74
CA LEU A 117 1.74 2.40 12.02
C LEU A 117 0.23 2.43 11.75
N TYR A 118 -0.51 1.46 12.31
CA TYR A 118 -1.96 1.60 12.42
C TYR A 118 -2.26 2.49 13.62
N ALA A 119 -2.89 3.63 13.37
CA ALA A 119 -3.17 4.64 14.38
C ALA A 119 -4.68 4.88 14.48
N ASP A 120 -5.32 4.38 15.53
CA ASP A 120 -6.74 4.59 15.76
C ASP A 120 -7.04 5.77 16.70
N ALA A 121 -8.17 6.44 16.48
CA ALA A 121 -8.69 7.48 17.36
C ALA A 121 -10.13 7.18 17.75
N ASN A 122 -10.39 7.05 19.06
CA ASN A 122 -11.73 6.85 19.59
C ASN A 122 -12.42 8.21 19.84
N LEU A 123 -13.55 8.41 19.21
CA LEU A 123 -14.35 9.64 19.28
C LEU A 123 -15.60 9.52 20.17
N GLN A 124 -15.82 8.38 20.84
CA GLN A 124 -17.04 8.10 21.62
C GLN A 124 -17.35 9.17 22.64
N THR A 125 -16.35 9.67 23.37
CA THR A 125 -16.52 10.69 24.42
C THR A 125 -16.97 12.04 23.88
N TYR A 126 -16.92 12.25 22.56
CA TYR A 126 -17.28 13.51 21.90
C TYR A 126 -18.65 13.46 21.20
N LEU A 127 -19.43 12.41 21.40
CA LEU A 127 -20.79 12.33 20.84
C LEU A 127 -21.76 13.22 21.59
N GLY A 128 -21.63 13.33 22.93
CA GLY A 128 -22.64 13.93 23.79
C GLY A 128 -23.93 13.11 23.82
N ASP A 129 -24.89 13.54 24.65
CA ASP A 129 -26.17 12.82 24.83
C ASP A 129 -27.07 12.90 23.60
N ASP A 130 -26.94 13.94 22.80
CA ASP A 130 -27.76 14.21 21.59
C ASP A 130 -27.00 13.97 20.27
N HIS A 131 -25.79 13.44 20.35
CA HIS A 131 -24.87 13.23 19.22
C HIS A 131 -24.55 14.51 18.42
N ALA A 132 -24.70 15.68 19.02
CA ALA A 132 -24.53 16.98 18.37
C ALA A 132 -23.26 17.73 18.80
N GLN A 133 -22.41 17.11 19.61
CA GLN A 133 -21.18 17.73 20.11
C GLN A 133 -20.11 17.82 19.01
N ASP A 134 -19.42 18.95 18.97
CA ASP A 134 -18.25 19.14 18.12
C ASP A 134 -17.00 18.50 18.73
N LEU A 135 -16.05 18.12 17.88
CA LEU A 135 -14.72 17.70 18.33
C LEU A 135 -14.00 18.92 18.94
N PRO A 136 -13.47 18.80 20.17
CA PRO A 136 -12.76 19.91 20.79
C PRO A 136 -11.40 20.13 20.12
N GLN A 137 -10.91 21.39 20.13
CA GLN A 137 -9.61 21.74 19.57
C GLN A 137 -8.46 20.88 20.14
N ALA A 138 -8.51 20.56 21.43
CA ALA A 138 -7.51 19.73 22.09
C ALA A 138 -7.36 18.35 21.42
N LEU A 139 -8.47 17.74 20.97
CA LEU A 139 -8.41 16.47 20.23
C LEU A 139 -7.75 16.65 18.85
N LEU A 140 -8.07 17.74 18.15
CA LEU A 140 -7.45 18.04 16.85
C LEU A 140 -5.95 18.30 17.00
N ASP A 141 -5.54 18.97 18.08
CA ASP A 141 -4.14 19.18 18.44
C ASP A 141 -3.43 17.86 18.78
N ASP A 142 -4.10 16.93 19.49
CA ASP A 142 -3.57 15.60 19.79
C ASP A 142 -3.41 14.75 18.51
N VAL A 143 -4.37 14.82 17.58
CA VAL A 143 -4.28 14.18 16.26
C VAL A 143 -3.10 14.72 15.47
N GLN A 144 -2.90 16.05 15.46
CA GLN A 144 -1.74 16.68 14.81
C GLN A 144 -0.42 16.18 15.44
N ALA A 145 -0.33 16.17 16.76
CA ALA A 145 0.86 15.70 17.47
C ALA A 145 1.16 14.22 17.15
N GLY A 146 0.11 13.39 16.97
CA GLY A 146 0.25 12.02 16.52
C GLY A 146 0.89 11.90 15.14
N PHE A 147 0.43 12.69 14.17
CA PHE A 147 1.04 12.73 12.84
C PHE A 147 2.48 13.25 12.85
N ASP A 148 2.78 14.24 13.68
CA ASP A 148 4.14 14.77 13.82
C ASP A 148 5.08 13.70 14.36
N ALA A 149 4.66 12.94 15.39
CA ALA A 149 5.44 11.83 15.94
C ALA A 149 5.68 10.72 14.89
N ILE A 150 4.67 10.38 14.08
CA ILE A 150 4.78 9.40 12.99
C ILE A 150 5.80 9.87 11.94
N ARG A 151 5.72 11.14 11.55
CA ARG A 151 6.66 11.75 10.59
C ARG A 151 8.08 11.74 11.14
N ASP A 152 8.27 12.14 12.40
CA ASP A 152 9.60 12.17 13.04
C ASP A 152 10.22 10.79 13.13
N ALA A 153 9.41 9.74 13.38
CA ALA A 153 9.85 8.35 13.43
C ALA A 153 10.14 7.72 12.05
N GLY A 154 9.91 8.44 10.94
CA GLY A 154 10.12 7.92 9.58
C GLY A 154 9.09 6.85 9.17
N LEU A 155 7.86 6.96 9.66
CA LEU A 155 6.77 6.02 9.41
C LEU A 155 5.68 6.64 8.55
N LYS A 156 4.85 5.80 7.93
CA LYS A 156 3.56 6.19 7.33
C LYS A 156 2.42 5.59 8.15
N ALA A 157 1.23 6.20 8.08
CA ALA A 157 0.09 5.82 8.90
C ALA A 157 -1.04 5.18 8.11
N VAL A 158 -1.64 4.13 8.68
CA VAL A 158 -2.99 3.66 8.39
C VAL A 158 -3.88 4.15 9.52
N VAL A 159 -4.83 5.04 9.24
CA VAL A 159 -5.62 5.73 10.27
C VAL A 159 -7.07 5.27 10.25
N ARG A 160 -7.65 5.05 11.44
CA ARG A 160 -9.09 4.78 11.61
C ARG A 160 -9.66 5.63 12.76
N PHE A 161 -10.70 6.40 12.47
CA PHE A 161 -11.53 7.04 13.48
C PHE A 161 -12.75 6.16 13.78
N GLN A 162 -13.09 6.01 15.05
CA GLN A 162 -14.19 5.15 15.48
C GLN A 162 -14.88 5.73 16.72
N TYR A 163 -16.14 5.37 16.95
CA TYR A 163 -16.87 5.74 18.17
C TYR A 163 -16.98 4.57 19.14
N ASP A 164 -17.05 3.35 18.63
CA ASP A 164 -17.23 2.12 19.42
C ASP A 164 -16.03 1.22 19.22
N ARG A 165 -15.45 0.70 20.31
CA ARG A 165 -14.34 -0.26 20.31
C ARG A 165 -14.79 -1.70 20.50
N GLY A 166 -16.05 -2.00 20.14
CA GLY A 166 -16.65 -3.30 20.31
C GLY A 166 -17.43 -3.47 21.61
N GLU A 167 -17.60 -2.40 22.40
CA GLU A 167 -18.37 -2.45 23.65
C GLU A 167 -19.85 -2.83 23.41
N GLY A 168 -20.40 -2.44 22.26
CA GLY A 168 -21.77 -2.73 21.87
C GLY A 168 -21.95 -4.05 21.12
N TYR A 169 -20.88 -4.70 20.72
CA TYR A 169 -20.97 -5.94 19.95
C TYR A 169 -21.39 -7.15 20.81
N PRO A 170 -22.29 -8.04 20.34
CA PRO A 170 -22.98 -8.04 19.04
C PRO A 170 -24.34 -7.31 19.02
N ASP A 171 -24.78 -6.70 20.13
CA ASP A 171 -26.15 -6.21 20.33
C ASP A 171 -26.41 -4.84 19.65
N GLY A 172 -25.38 -4.08 19.31
CA GLY A 172 -25.44 -2.80 18.62
C GLY A 172 -24.36 -1.84 19.08
N ALA A 173 -23.57 -1.32 18.14
CA ALA A 173 -22.50 -0.37 18.40
C ALA A 173 -23.05 1.03 18.70
N ASN A 174 -22.48 1.69 19.69
CA ASN A 174 -22.78 3.08 20.02
C ASN A 174 -21.99 4.03 19.09
N ASP A 175 -22.32 3.99 17.82
CA ASP A 175 -21.77 4.88 16.79
C ASP A 175 -22.62 6.17 16.63
N ALA A 176 -22.27 7.02 15.67
CA ALA A 176 -22.92 8.31 15.46
C ALA A 176 -23.87 8.29 14.24
N PRO A 177 -24.93 9.12 14.22
CA PRO A 177 -25.72 9.34 13.03
C PRO A 177 -24.91 10.07 11.94
N GLU A 178 -25.33 9.93 10.68
CA GLU A 178 -24.65 10.50 9.51
C GLU A 178 -24.26 11.98 9.70
N SER A 179 -25.18 12.80 10.22
CA SER A 179 -24.95 14.24 10.40
C SER A 179 -23.78 14.56 11.33
N SER A 180 -23.57 13.75 12.36
CA SER A 180 -22.48 13.89 13.30
C SER A 180 -21.15 13.42 12.68
N ILE A 181 -21.19 12.30 11.95
CA ILE A 181 -20.03 11.80 11.22
C ILE A 181 -19.55 12.85 10.23
N LEU A 182 -20.44 13.40 9.39
CA LEU A 182 -20.08 14.42 8.39
C LEU A 182 -19.49 15.67 9.02
N ARG A 183 -20.05 16.13 10.15
CA ARG A 183 -19.52 17.27 10.91
C ARG A 183 -18.11 17.00 11.48
N HIS A 184 -17.89 15.82 12.06
CA HIS A 184 -16.57 15.45 12.60
C HIS A 184 -15.55 15.28 11.49
N VAL A 185 -15.91 14.72 10.33
CA VAL A 185 -15.04 14.64 9.15
C VAL A 185 -14.67 16.04 8.65
N GLU A 186 -15.62 17.00 8.62
CA GLU A 186 -15.33 18.40 8.27
C GLU A 186 -14.33 19.04 9.24
N GLN A 187 -14.47 18.78 10.56
CA GLN A 187 -13.54 19.29 11.56
C GLN A 187 -12.14 18.66 11.48
N LEU A 188 -12.06 17.39 11.08
CA LEU A 188 -10.79 16.67 10.88
C LEU A 188 -10.11 17.06 9.55
N ALA A 189 -10.83 17.60 8.57
CA ALA A 189 -10.32 17.84 7.22
C ALA A 189 -9.02 18.68 7.17
N PRO A 190 -8.83 19.77 7.94
CA PRO A 190 -7.59 20.52 7.93
C PRO A 190 -6.38 19.64 8.32
N VAL A 191 -6.47 18.95 9.46
CA VAL A 191 -5.36 18.10 9.95
C VAL A 191 -5.08 16.90 9.03
N LEU A 192 -6.11 16.31 8.41
CA LEU A 192 -5.92 15.23 7.43
C LEU A 192 -5.26 15.72 6.15
N THR A 193 -5.65 16.91 5.67
CA THR A 193 -5.05 17.53 4.48
C THR A 193 -3.59 17.89 4.71
N ASP A 194 -3.26 18.46 5.88
CA ASP A 194 -1.92 18.92 6.19
C ASP A 194 -0.93 17.77 6.44
N ASN A 195 -1.44 16.58 6.80
CA ASN A 195 -0.63 15.40 7.09
C ASN A 195 -0.74 14.28 6.03
N ARG A 196 -1.23 14.60 4.82
CA ARG A 196 -1.34 13.64 3.70
C ARG A 196 0.01 13.02 3.29
N ASP A 197 1.11 13.67 3.61
CA ASP A 197 2.47 13.21 3.36
C ASP A 197 2.79 11.91 4.11
N VAL A 198 2.29 11.74 5.34
CA VAL A 198 2.47 10.53 6.15
C VAL A 198 1.21 9.68 6.28
N LEU A 199 0.05 10.17 5.85
CA LEU A 199 -1.21 9.44 5.84
C LEU A 199 -1.32 8.55 4.59
N PHE A 200 -0.96 7.27 4.74
CA PHE A 200 -0.96 6.30 3.64
C PHE A 200 -2.38 5.83 3.27
N VAL A 201 -3.14 5.35 4.26
CA VAL A 201 -4.53 4.92 4.09
C VAL A 201 -5.38 5.49 5.22
N LEU A 202 -6.50 6.11 4.88
CA LEU A 202 -7.57 6.44 5.80
C LEU A 202 -8.65 5.37 5.69
N GLN A 203 -8.79 4.52 6.69
CA GLN A 203 -9.88 3.55 6.72
C GLN A 203 -11.20 4.28 6.99
N ALA A 204 -12.27 3.91 6.29
CA ALA A 204 -13.53 4.64 6.32
C ALA A 204 -14.15 4.76 7.71
N GLY A 205 -13.85 3.85 8.63
CA GLY A 205 -14.14 3.96 10.06
C GLY A 205 -15.55 4.42 10.42
N PHE A 206 -15.70 5.11 11.53
CA PHE A 206 -16.89 5.81 12.05
C PHE A 206 -18.14 4.95 12.27
N ILE A 207 -18.50 4.04 11.37
CA ILE A 207 -19.76 3.29 11.39
C ILE A 207 -19.56 1.95 12.10
N GLY A 208 -20.41 1.65 13.08
CA GLY A 208 -20.52 0.35 13.72
C GLY A 208 -19.42 0.00 14.70
N ALA A 209 -19.40 -1.26 15.14
CA ALA A 209 -18.41 -1.78 16.05
C ALA A 209 -17.01 -1.66 15.43
N TRP A 210 -16.04 -1.17 16.19
CA TRP A 210 -14.65 -0.89 15.75
C TRP A 210 -14.54 0.02 14.51
N GLY A 211 -15.63 0.66 14.08
CA GLY A 211 -15.65 1.37 12.81
C GLY A 211 -15.60 0.44 11.59
N GLU A 212 -16.06 -0.80 11.72
CA GLU A 212 -15.98 -1.83 10.69
C GLU A 212 -17.26 -2.00 9.85
N TRP A 213 -18.17 -1.05 9.93
CA TRP A 213 -19.36 -0.95 9.09
C TRP A 213 -20.42 -2.04 9.31
N HIS A 214 -20.39 -2.71 10.45
CA HIS A 214 -21.39 -3.70 10.87
C HIS A 214 -21.90 -3.39 12.28
N THR A 215 -23.03 -3.99 12.65
CA THR A 215 -23.60 -3.92 14.01
C THR A 215 -23.90 -2.48 14.48
N SER A 216 -24.14 -1.55 13.54
CA SER A 216 -24.46 -0.15 13.84
C SER A 216 -25.89 0.00 14.35
N LEU A 217 -26.12 0.91 15.31
CA LEU A 217 -27.46 1.34 15.72
C LEU A 217 -28.02 2.45 14.82
N ASN A 218 -27.20 3.12 14.04
CA ASN A 218 -27.57 4.25 13.19
C ASN A 218 -27.64 3.90 11.69
N PHE A 219 -27.02 2.80 11.27
CA PHE A 219 -26.98 2.37 9.87
C PHE A 219 -27.40 0.90 9.77
N ALA A 220 -28.44 0.64 9.01
CA ALA A 220 -28.85 -0.74 8.74
C ALA A 220 -27.76 -1.50 7.97
N ASP A 221 -27.63 -2.78 8.25
CA ASP A 221 -26.71 -3.65 7.55
C ASP A 221 -27.09 -3.80 6.07
N GLY A 222 -26.08 -4.08 5.24
CA GLY A 222 -26.25 -4.24 3.80
C GLY A 222 -26.43 -2.92 3.06
N PHE A 223 -27.33 -2.91 2.07
CA PHE A 223 -27.43 -1.84 1.08
C PHE A 223 -28.53 -0.80 1.37
N VAL A 224 -29.20 -0.89 2.52
CA VAL A 224 -30.33 0.00 2.85
C VAL A 224 -29.86 1.46 2.91
N ASP A 225 -28.77 1.75 3.62
CA ASP A 225 -28.24 3.10 3.83
C ASP A 225 -27.06 3.43 2.88
N LYS A 226 -27.08 2.88 1.66
CA LYS A 226 -25.99 3.03 0.69
C LYS A 226 -25.66 4.49 0.38
N ASP A 227 -26.66 5.35 0.26
CA ASP A 227 -26.44 6.75 -0.09
C ASP A 227 -25.81 7.54 1.07
N ALA A 228 -26.17 7.23 2.31
CA ALA A 228 -25.54 7.80 3.50
C ALA A 228 -24.07 7.33 3.61
N ARG A 229 -23.82 6.04 3.46
CA ARG A 229 -22.46 5.46 3.44
C ARG A 229 -21.61 6.08 2.33
N LYS A 230 -22.19 6.29 1.13
CA LYS A 230 -21.48 6.93 0.01
C LYS A 230 -21.12 8.38 0.33
N ARG A 231 -22.04 9.17 0.92
CA ARG A 231 -21.75 10.56 1.33
C ARG A 231 -20.62 10.64 2.37
N ILE A 232 -20.55 9.68 3.30
CA ILE A 232 -19.44 9.62 4.27
C ILE A 232 -18.12 9.34 3.55
N VAL A 233 -18.08 8.37 2.63
CA VAL A 233 -16.87 8.09 1.83
C VAL A 233 -16.46 9.33 1.02
N ASP A 234 -17.42 10.01 0.38
CA ASP A 234 -17.15 11.23 -0.39
C ASP A 234 -16.58 12.36 0.49
N ALA A 235 -17.12 12.52 1.71
CA ALA A 235 -16.62 13.47 2.67
C ALA A 235 -15.18 13.16 3.11
N LEU A 236 -14.86 11.88 3.34
CA LEU A 236 -13.49 11.44 3.65
C LEU A 236 -12.53 11.68 2.48
N MET A 237 -12.96 11.44 1.25
CA MET A 237 -12.17 11.75 0.06
C MET A 237 -11.89 13.25 -0.09
N LEU A 238 -12.85 14.11 0.29
CA LEU A 238 -12.66 15.56 0.29
C LEU A 238 -11.75 16.02 1.43
N ALA A 239 -11.88 15.42 2.63
CA ALA A 239 -11.08 15.74 3.81
C ALA A 239 -9.60 15.33 3.69
N ALA A 240 -9.31 14.27 2.90
CA ALA A 240 -7.96 13.75 2.71
C ALA A 240 -7.61 13.66 1.21
N PRO A 241 -7.36 14.80 0.52
CA PRO A 241 -7.09 14.81 -0.92
C PRO A 241 -5.88 13.96 -1.30
N GLY A 242 -6.03 13.09 -2.30
CA GLY A 242 -4.96 12.20 -2.78
C GLY A 242 -4.72 10.94 -1.94
N VAL A 243 -5.21 10.90 -0.70
CA VAL A 243 -5.10 9.74 0.19
C VAL A 243 -6.04 8.61 -0.24
N ARG A 244 -5.64 7.37 -0.02
CA ARG A 244 -6.47 6.17 -0.25
C ARG A 244 -7.45 5.98 0.90
N ILE A 245 -8.70 5.66 0.56
CA ILE A 245 -9.75 5.36 1.55
C ILE A 245 -9.98 3.84 1.54
N GLY A 246 -9.93 3.18 2.69
CA GLY A 246 -10.19 1.75 2.80
C GLY A 246 -11.60 1.44 3.30
N VAL A 247 -12.40 0.65 2.58
CA VAL A 247 -13.72 0.17 3.04
C VAL A 247 -13.67 -1.29 3.47
N ARG A 248 -14.42 -1.63 4.53
CA ARG A 248 -14.37 -2.94 5.20
C ARG A 248 -14.81 -4.12 4.33
N TYR A 249 -15.79 -3.92 3.44
CA TYR A 249 -16.36 -4.99 2.61
C TYR A 249 -16.26 -4.64 1.13
N PRO A 250 -15.78 -5.54 0.25
CA PRO A 250 -15.74 -5.28 -1.19
C PRO A 250 -17.14 -5.03 -1.77
N ALA A 251 -18.20 -5.59 -1.17
CA ALA A 251 -19.56 -5.32 -1.56
C ALA A 251 -19.94 -3.84 -1.48
N TYR A 252 -19.41 -3.07 -0.55
CA TYR A 252 -19.70 -1.64 -0.46
C TYR A 252 -19.08 -0.84 -1.61
N LYS A 253 -17.84 -1.14 -2.02
CA LYS A 253 -17.27 -0.50 -3.21
C LYS A 253 -18.10 -0.83 -4.46
N ARG A 254 -18.51 -2.10 -4.61
CA ARG A 254 -19.41 -2.52 -5.68
C ARG A 254 -20.77 -1.81 -5.60
N MET A 255 -21.31 -1.58 -4.42
CA MET A 255 -22.54 -0.82 -4.24
C MET A 255 -22.41 0.63 -4.77
N PHE A 256 -21.23 1.25 -4.64
CA PHE A 256 -20.99 2.62 -5.09
C PHE A 256 -20.71 2.72 -6.60
N TYR A 257 -19.97 1.77 -7.17
CA TYR A 257 -19.46 1.81 -8.54
C TYR A 257 -19.97 0.67 -9.45
N GLY A 258 -20.88 -0.16 -8.96
CA GLY A 258 -21.39 -1.33 -9.69
C GLY A 258 -20.32 -2.41 -9.82
N SER A 259 -20.27 -3.09 -10.96
CA SER A 259 -19.26 -4.10 -11.24
C SER A 259 -17.93 -3.54 -11.76
N ASN A 260 -17.78 -2.22 -11.85
CA ASN A 260 -16.55 -1.60 -12.32
C ASN A 260 -15.43 -1.81 -11.31
N THR A 261 -14.30 -2.25 -11.79
CA THR A 261 -13.03 -2.33 -11.05
C THR A 261 -12.13 -1.18 -11.45
N THR A 262 -11.19 -0.83 -10.58
CA THR A 262 -10.19 0.19 -10.87
C THR A 262 -9.31 -0.24 -12.04
N THR A 263 -9.07 0.66 -12.98
CA THR A 263 -8.19 0.48 -14.12
C THR A 263 -6.91 1.31 -13.98
N ALA A 264 -5.89 1.01 -14.78
CA ALA A 264 -4.68 1.84 -14.86
C ALA A 264 -5.03 3.31 -15.22
N SER A 265 -6.01 3.53 -16.10
CA SER A 265 -6.46 4.88 -16.46
C SER A 265 -7.09 5.61 -15.26
N ASP A 266 -7.92 4.93 -14.46
CA ASP A 266 -8.51 5.53 -13.25
C ASP A 266 -7.43 5.91 -12.24
N LEU A 267 -6.41 5.04 -12.10
CA LEU A 267 -5.26 5.28 -11.23
C LEU A 267 -4.48 6.53 -11.65
N LEU A 268 -4.13 6.64 -12.93
CA LEU A 268 -3.33 7.74 -13.48
C LEU A 268 -4.08 9.07 -13.47
N THR A 269 -5.39 9.06 -13.69
CA THR A 269 -6.23 10.26 -13.64
C THR A 269 -6.66 10.66 -12.23
N GLY A 270 -6.39 9.83 -11.21
CA GLY A 270 -6.80 10.09 -9.83
C GLY A 270 -8.29 9.99 -9.59
N GLY A 271 -8.99 9.16 -10.37
CA GLY A 271 -10.44 8.94 -10.24
C GLY A 271 -10.83 8.38 -8.85
N ASP A 272 -12.00 8.77 -8.35
CA ASP A 272 -12.48 8.37 -7.02
C ASP A 272 -12.52 6.85 -6.82
N ILE A 273 -12.83 6.08 -7.88
CA ILE A 273 -12.81 4.61 -7.83
C ILE A 273 -11.41 4.08 -7.50
N ALA A 274 -10.34 4.71 -8.02
CA ALA A 274 -8.96 4.32 -7.74
C ALA A 274 -8.48 4.73 -6.35
N ARG A 275 -9.16 5.70 -5.72
CA ARG A 275 -8.87 6.14 -4.36
C ARG A 275 -9.52 5.24 -3.29
N LEU A 276 -10.55 4.46 -3.66
CA LEU A 276 -11.25 3.57 -2.74
C LEU A 276 -10.64 2.17 -2.79
N GLY A 277 -9.88 1.82 -1.76
CA GLY A 277 -9.29 0.50 -1.53
C GLY A 277 -10.12 -0.35 -0.56
N HIS A 278 -9.51 -1.41 -0.04
CA HIS A 278 -10.19 -2.43 0.74
C HIS A 278 -9.53 -2.67 2.11
N VAL A 279 -10.36 -3.07 3.08
CA VAL A 279 -9.93 -3.53 4.40
C VAL A 279 -10.58 -4.88 4.68
N ASN A 280 -9.78 -5.87 5.10
CA ASN A 280 -10.26 -7.18 5.56
C ASN A 280 -9.69 -7.48 6.94
N ASP A 281 -10.48 -7.23 7.99
CA ASP A 281 -10.04 -7.41 9.37
C ASP A 281 -10.26 -8.86 9.87
N CYS A 282 -10.58 -9.80 8.96
CA CYS A 282 -10.70 -11.23 9.24
C CYS A 282 -10.09 -12.11 8.13
N PHE A 283 -8.96 -11.68 7.57
CA PHE A 283 -8.29 -12.37 6.47
C PHE A 283 -8.00 -13.83 6.80
N VAL A 284 -8.41 -14.74 5.91
CA VAL A 284 -8.30 -16.21 6.00
C VAL A 284 -8.80 -16.83 7.31
N SER A 285 -9.65 -16.10 8.05
CA SER A 285 -10.16 -16.52 9.37
C SER A 285 -11.50 -17.28 9.30
N GLY A 286 -11.93 -17.71 8.14
CA GLY A 286 -13.16 -18.46 7.87
C GLY A 286 -13.34 -18.70 6.38
N GLU A 287 -14.40 -19.42 5.98
CA GLU A 287 -14.70 -19.68 4.57
C GLU A 287 -15.00 -18.40 3.78
N ASP A 288 -15.62 -17.42 4.43
CA ASP A 288 -15.99 -16.12 3.89
C ASP A 288 -15.28 -14.96 4.62
N ASP A 289 -14.17 -15.26 5.31
CA ASP A 289 -13.42 -14.32 6.14
C ASP A 289 -14.33 -13.62 7.17
N VAL A 290 -15.11 -14.45 7.92
CA VAL A 290 -16.04 -14.03 8.96
C VAL A 290 -16.96 -12.89 8.47
N GLY A 291 -17.62 -13.12 7.33
CA GLY A 291 -18.58 -12.19 6.73
C GLY A 291 -17.96 -11.09 5.85
N THR A 292 -16.65 -11.04 5.62
CA THR A 292 -16.06 -10.08 4.68
C THR A 292 -16.66 -10.21 3.27
N TYR A 293 -16.97 -11.43 2.85
CA TYR A 293 -17.60 -11.72 1.56
C TYR A 293 -19.12 -11.91 1.67
N GLN A 294 -19.80 -11.04 2.46
CA GLN A 294 -21.26 -11.03 2.58
C GLN A 294 -21.92 -10.06 1.59
N TYR A 295 -23.25 -10.09 1.52
CA TYR A 295 -24.15 -9.29 0.68
C TYR A 295 -24.16 -9.65 -0.80
N GLU A 296 -23.19 -10.41 -1.31
CA GLU A 296 -23.16 -11.04 -2.62
C GLU A 296 -22.50 -12.42 -2.51
N SER A 297 -22.42 -13.19 -3.61
CA SER A 297 -21.70 -14.47 -3.53
C SER A 297 -20.20 -14.24 -3.27
N ALA A 298 -19.59 -15.02 -2.38
CA ALA A 298 -18.17 -14.94 -2.08
C ALA A 298 -17.29 -15.08 -3.35
N THR A 299 -17.71 -15.91 -4.31
CA THR A 299 -17.02 -16.06 -5.60
C THR A 299 -17.05 -14.76 -6.39
N THR A 300 -18.20 -14.08 -6.47
CA THR A 300 -18.32 -12.78 -7.17
C THR A 300 -17.42 -11.73 -6.55
N LEU A 301 -17.44 -11.63 -5.20
CA LEU A 301 -16.67 -10.63 -4.48
C LEU A 301 -15.16 -10.89 -4.56
N ARG A 302 -14.72 -12.16 -4.50
CA ARG A 302 -13.31 -12.53 -4.68
C ARG A 302 -12.81 -12.25 -6.09
N THR A 303 -13.62 -12.55 -7.13
CA THR A 303 -13.25 -12.21 -8.51
C THR A 303 -13.17 -10.70 -8.74
N TYR A 304 -14.10 -9.95 -8.12
CA TYR A 304 -14.05 -8.49 -8.15
C TYR A 304 -12.78 -7.96 -7.47
N LEU A 305 -12.50 -8.43 -6.27
CA LEU A 305 -11.36 -8.01 -5.46
C LEU A 305 -10.03 -8.26 -6.18
N GLU A 306 -9.85 -9.46 -6.79
CA GLU A 306 -8.67 -9.83 -7.58
C GLU A 306 -8.35 -8.81 -8.67
N SER A 307 -9.37 -8.32 -9.37
CA SER A 307 -9.18 -7.31 -10.44
C SER A 307 -8.99 -5.90 -9.90
N ASP A 308 -9.71 -5.53 -8.82
CA ASP A 308 -9.73 -4.17 -8.30
C ASP A 308 -8.44 -3.82 -7.54
N THR A 309 -7.92 -4.77 -6.77
CA THR A 309 -6.71 -4.59 -5.94
C THR A 309 -5.41 -4.57 -6.73
N ALA A 310 -5.44 -4.86 -8.02
CA ALA A 310 -4.29 -4.60 -8.89
C ALA A 310 -3.83 -3.13 -8.82
N TYR A 311 -4.76 -2.20 -8.56
CA TYR A 311 -4.49 -0.76 -8.57
C TYR A 311 -4.96 -0.03 -7.31
N THR A 312 -5.47 -0.75 -6.30
CA THR A 312 -5.90 -0.17 -5.02
C THR A 312 -5.34 -0.97 -3.85
N PRO A 313 -4.99 -0.32 -2.73
CA PRO A 313 -4.46 -1.05 -1.58
C PRO A 313 -5.52 -1.94 -0.94
N ILE A 314 -5.08 -3.07 -0.44
CA ILE A 314 -5.81 -3.91 0.51
C ILE A 314 -4.92 -4.19 1.71
N GLY A 315 -5.52 -4.14 2.89
CA GLY A 315 -4.88 -4.51 4.14
C GLY A 315 -5.91 -4.86 5.21
N GLY A 316 -5.45 -5.09 6.42
CA GLY A 316 -6.34 -5.45 7.53
C GLY A 316 -5.62 -6.33 8.54
N GLU A 317 -6.32 -7.34 9.04
CA GLU A 317 -5.79 -8.29 10.03
C GLU A 317 -6.44 -9.68 9.90
N THR A 318 -5.92 -10.64 10.64
CA THR A 318 -6.59 -11.92 10.89
C THR A 318 -7.40 -11.81 12.18
N CYS A 319 -8.52 -12.54 12.33
CA CYS A 319 -9.36 -12.38 13.53
C CYS A 319 -9.62 -13.70 14.27
N ALA A 320 -9.32 -14.85 13.68
CA ALA A 320 -9.49 -16.16 14.28
C ALA A 320 -8.61 -17.21 13.61
N GLU A 321 -8.34 -18.30 14.34
CA GLU A 321 -7.74 -19.51 13.75
C GLU A 321 -8.73 -20.22 12.82
N HIS A 322 -8.24 -20.63 11.66
CA HIS A 322 -8.97 -21.41 10.68
C HIS A 322 -8.00 -22.27 9.86
N GLU A 323 -8.48 -23.32 9.20
CA GLU A 323 -7.60 -24.12 8.32
C GLU A 323 -6.99 -23.32 7.18
N ARG A 324 -7.69 -22.29 6.68
CA ARG A 324 -7.19 -21.35 5.66
C ARG A 324 -6.03 -20.45 6.11
N ASN A 325 -5.70 -20.42 7.39
CA ASN A 325 -4.48 -19.74 7.84
C ASN A 325 -3.18 -20.48 7.48
N ALA A 326 -3.24 -21.69 6.87
CA ALA A 326 -2.05 -22.39 6.40
C ALA A 326 -1.23 -21.52 5.43
N CYS A 327 0.09 -21.66 5.47
CA CYS A 327 1.02 -20.83 4.70
C CYS A 327 0.74 -20.83 3.20
N ASP A 328 0.44 -21.98 2.61
CA ASP A 328 0.15 -22.14 1.18
C ASP A 328 -1.11 -21.38 0.76
N VAL A 329 -2.17 -21.44 1.56
CA VAL A 329 -3.42 -20.71 1.32
C VAL A 329 -3.21 -19.20 1.53
N THR A 330 -2.54 -18.81 2.62
CA THR A 330 -2.25 -17.42 2.94
C THR A 330 -1.45 -16.73 1.83
N ILE A 331 -0.36 -17.37 1.37
CA ILE A 331 0.48 -16.83 0.28
C ILE A 331 -0.35 -16.70 -1.00
N ALA A 332 -1.08 -17.76 -1.38
CA ALA A 332 -1.89 -17.74 -2.60
C ALA A 332 -3.00 -16.66 -2.58
N GLU A 333 -3.65 -16.45 -1.44
CA GLU A 333 -4.67 -15.40 -1.29
C GLU A 333 -4.03 -13.99 -1.26
N MET A 334 -2.88 -13.80 -0.61
CA MET A 334 -2.17 -12.53 -0.63
C MET A 334 -1.66 -12.18 -2.04
N GLU A 335 -1.17 -13.15 -2.77
CA GLU A 335 -0.75 -13.00 -4.16
C GLU A 335 -1.93 -12.65 -5.07
N ARG A 336 -3.03 -13.37 -4.94
CA ARG A 336 -4.25 -13.19 -5.73
C ARG A 336 -4.89 -11.81 -5.53
N PHE A 337 -4.89 -11.30 -4.29
CA PHE A 337 -5.55 -10.05 -3.93
C PHE A 337 -4.59 -8.89 -3.69
N HIS A 338 -3.34 -8.99 -4.13
CA HIS A 338 -2.35 -7.91 -4.10
C HIS A 338 -2.22 -7.26 -2.72
N TRP A 339 -2.07 -8.08 -1.66
CA TRP A 339 -2.00 -7.58 -0.29
C TRP A 339 -0.86 -6.61 -0.07
N THR A 340 -1.18 -5.45 0.50
CA THR A 340 -0.25 -4.35 0.70
C THR A 340 0.31 -4.32 2.12
N TYR A 341 -0.56 -4.49 3.14
CA TYR A 341 -0.18 -4.40 4.55
C TYR A 341 -1.09 -5.24 5.44
N ILE A 342 -0.58 -5.67 6.63
CA ILE A 342 -1.36 -6.47 7.58
C ILE A 342 -0.88 -6.24 9.02
N ASN A 343 -1.75 -6.50 10.01
CA ASN A 343 -1.47 -6.38 11.43
C ASN A 343 -0.35 -7.35 11.87
N ASN A 344 0.62 -6.83 12.63
CA ASN A 344 1.71 -7.62 13.22
C ASN A 344 1.35 -8.25 14.58
N GLU A 345 0.21 -7.90 15.17
CA GLU A 345 -0.11 -8.24 16.57
C GLU A 345 -1.37 -9.11 16.69
N TYR A 346 -2.21 -9.17 15.66
CA TYR A 346 -3.48 -9.87 15.71
C TYR A 346 -3.76 -10.70 14.43
N HIS A 347 -4.27 -11.89 14.52
CA HIS A 347 -4.51 -12.77 15.67
C HIS A 347 -3.20 -13.49 16.06
N PRO A 348 -2.81 -13.53 17.34
CA PRO A 348 -1.47 -14.02 17.74
C PRO A 348 -1.22 -15.48 17.36
N ASP A 349 -2.22 -16.37 17.46
CA ASP A 349 -2.05 -17.78 17.13
C ASP A 349 -1.88 -17.99 15.60
N VAL A 350 -2.51 -17.15 14.76
CA VAL A 350 -2.31 -17.17 13.32
C VAL A 350 -0.90 -16.71 12.96
N LEU A 351 -0.43 -15.63 13.58
CA LEU A 351 0.94 -15.13 13.38
C LEU A 351 1.99 -16.14 13.84
N ALA A 352 1.73 -16.83 14.97
CA ALA A 352 2.57 -17.91 15.47
C ALA A 352 2.57 -19.12 14.51
N ARG A 353 1.43 -19.45 13.91
CA ARG A 353 1.30 -20.49 12.89
C ARG A 353 2.15 -20.17 11.66
N TRP A 354 2.08 -18.95 11.09
CA TRP A 354 2.91 -18.54 9.96
C TRP A 354 4.42 -18.64 10.26
N SER A 355 4.80 -18.32 11.51
CA SER A 355 6.19 -18.49 11.95
C SER A 355 6.58 -19.95 12.06
N SER A 356 5.73 -20.81 12.65
CA SER A 356 6.01 -22.24 12.85
C SER A 356 5.98 -23.06 11.56
N GLU A 357 5.13 -22.69 10.59
CA GLU A 357 5.08 -23.28 9.25
C GLU A 357 6.18 -22.72 8.32
N GLY A 358 6.86 -21.61 8.71
CA GLY A 358 8.05 -21.07 8.04
C GLY A 358 7.77 -20.07 6.92
N CYS A 359 6.55 -19.57 6.73
CA CYS A 359 6.26 -18.57 5.69
C CYS A 359 6.34 -17.11 6.18
N ARG A 360 6.47 -16.86 7.47
CA ARG A 360 6.49 -15.50 8.05
C ARG A 360 7.45 -14.56 7.33
N ASP A 361 8.68 -15.00 7.09
CA ASP A 361 9.71 -14.19 6.45
C ASP A 361 9.39 -13.91 4.97
N GLU A 362 8.75 -14.87 4.27
CA GLU A 362 8.28 -14.64 2.91
C GLU A 362 7.16 -13.60 2.87
N LEU A 363 6.17 -13.71 3.76
CA LEU A 363 5.09 -12.73 3.87
C LEU A 363 5.67 -11.33 4.13
N GLU A 364 6.63 -11.21 5.05
CA GLU A 364 7.25 -9.93 5.39
C GLU A 364 8.02 -9.31 4.21
N ARG A 365 8.73 -10.14 3.43
CA ARG A 365 9.42 -9.67 2.23
C ARG A 365 8.47 -9.27 1.10
N ARG A 366 7.34 -9.98 0.92
CA ARG A 366 6.47 -9.86 -0.27
C ARG A 366 5.22 -8.99 -0.06
N LEU A 367 4.77 -8.72 1.17
CA LEU A 367 3.66 -7.79 1.43
C LEU A 367 3.93 -6.44 0.76
N GLY A 368 2.97 -5.96 -0.03
CA GLY A 368 3.15 -4.79 -0.89
C GLY A 368 4.11 -5.07 -2.04
N TYR A 369 4.93 -4.09 -2.38
CA TYR A 369 5.88 -4.19 -3.49
C TYR A 369 7.28 -4.62 -3.02
N ARG A 370 8.02 -5.31 -3.92
CA ARG A 370 9.43 -5.63 -3.77
C ARG A 370 10.14 -5.46 -5.10
N LEU A 371 10.62 -4.26 -5.36
CA LEU A 371 11.24 -3.88 -6.63
C LEU A 371 12.73 -4.24 -6.66
N SER A 372 13.21 -4.76 -7.78
CA SER A 372 14.63 -4.99 -8.06
C SER A 372 14.94 -4.67 -9.52
N LEU A 373 16.19 -4.34 -9.81
CA LEU A 373 16.72 -4.31 -11.17
C LEU A 373 17.30 -5.69 -11.50
N THR A 374 16.94 -6.25 -12.64
CA THR A 374 17.56 -7.47 -13.15
C THR A 374 18.68 -7.13 -14.13
N GLU A 375 18.48 -6.06 -14.90
CA GLU A 375 19.39 -5.64 -15.96
C GLU A 375 19.29 -4.14 -16.24
N ALA A 376 20.35 -3.55 -16.74
CA ALA A 376 20.34 -2.26 -17.42
C ALA A 376 21.20 -2.28 -18.67
N THR A 377 20.84 -1.47 -19.67
CA THR A 377 21.71 -1.07 -20.77
C THR A 377 21.99 0.42 -20.62
N LEU A 378 23.28 0.78 -20.50
CA LEU A 378 23.73 2.15 -20.23
C LEU A 378 25.15 2.35 -20.78
N PRO A 379 25.56 3.60 -21.15
CA PRO A 379 26.85 3.85 -21.74
C PRO A 379 27.98 3.78 -20.70
N GLU A 380 29.17 3.40 -21.13
CA GLU A 380 30.41 3.53 -20.34
C GLU A 380 30.97 4.96 -20.40
N SER A 381 30.78 5.64 -21.54
CA SER A 381 31.22 7.03 -21.72
C SER A 381 30.30 7.80 -22.66
N VAL A 382 30.15 9.10 -22.39
CA VAL A 382 29.35 10.05 -23.19
C VAL A 382 30.08 11.38 -23.24
N ARG A 383 30.00 12.11 -24.36
CA ARG A 383 30.53 13.47 -24.45
C ARG A 383 29.64 14.51 -23.81
N PRO A 384 30.14 15.66 -23.36
CA PRO A 384 29.30 16.78 -22.96
C PRO A 384 28.27 17.13 -24.06
N GLY A 385 27.00 17.34 -23.67
CA GLY A 385 25.90 17.56 -24.62
C GLY A 385 25.50 16.32 -25.45
N GLY A 386 26.08 15.16 -25.20
CA GLY A 386 25.74 13.92 -25.89
C GLY A 386 24.46 13.28 -25.37
N THR A 387 23.93 12.34 -26.16
CA THR A 387 22.71 11.58 -25.82
C THR A 387 23.00 10.09 -25.68
N PHE A 388 22.17 9.42 -24.89
CA PHE A 388 22.20 7.97 -24.75
C PHE A 388 20.80 7.42 -24.38
N VAL A 389 20.58 6.15 -24.67
CA VAL A 389 19.38 5.45 -24.23
C VAL A 389 19.70 4.64 -22.97
N LEU A 390 18.96 4.92 -21.89
CA LEU A 390 18.92 4.11 -20.68
C LEU A 390 17.79 3.10 -20.80
N ARG A 391 18.09 1.81 -20.65
CA ARG A 391 17.09 0.74 -20.52
C ARG A 391 17.25 0.08 -19.16
N LEU A 392 16.13 -0.14 -18.47
CA LEU A 392 16.10 -0.82 -17.18
C LEU A 392 15.06 -1.94 -17.24
N SER A 393 15.44 -3.15 -16.83
CA SER A 393 14.53 -4.25 -16.57
C SER A 393 14.27 -4.28 -15.07
N VAL A 394 13.04 -3.89 -14.68
CA VAL A 394 12.58 -3.84 -13.28
C VAL A 394 11.72 -5.05 -13.00
N LYS A 395 11.96 -5.73 -11.88
CA LYS A 395 11.13 -6.84 -11.41
C LYS A 395 10.45 -6.47 -10.11
N ASN A 396 9.16 -6.80 -9.99
CA ASN A 396 8.42 -6.71 -8.75
C ASN A 396 8.08 -8.12 -8.25
N ASP A 397 8.75 -8.57 -7.19
CA ASP A 397 8.53 -9.86 -6.52
C ASP A 397 7.57 -9.74 -5.32
N GLY A 398 6.99 -8.56 -5.07
CA GLY A 398 5.97 -8.33 -4.06
C GLY A 398 4.60 -8.89 -4.44
N PHE A 399 3.64 -8.81 -3.52
CA PHE A 399 2.24 -9.17 -3.81
C PHE A 399 1.48 -8.05 -4.54
N ALA A 400 1.91 -6.79 -4.41
CA ALA A 400 1.26 -5.62 -4.98
C ALA A 400 2.27 -4.69 -5.68
N ALA A 401 1.77 -3.73 -6.47
CA ALA A 401 2.53 -2.56 -6.88
C ALA A 401 2.58 -1.50 -5.77
N PRO A 402 3.47 -0.48 -5.84
CA PRO A 402 3.30 0.75 -5.08
C PRO A 402 1.91 1.34 -5.33
N THR A 403 1.24 1.85 -4.30
CA THR A 403 -0.11 2.40 -4.44
C THR A 403 -0.16 3.92 -4.40
N SER A 404 0.89 4.56 -3.86
CA SER A 404 1.05 6.02 -3.87
C SER A 404 1.94 6.47 -5.04
N PRO A 405 1.75 7.69 -5.58
CA PRO A 405 2.64 8.27 -6.58
C PRO A 405 4.09 8.28 -6.08
N ARG A 406 5.04 8.00 -6.96
CA ARG A 406 6.46 8.00 -6.62
C ARG A 406 7.29 8.40 -7.82
N PRO A 407 7.99 9.54 -7.77
CA PRO A 407 8.85 9.97 -8.86
C PRO A 407 10.08 9.05 -8.98
N VAL A 408 10.58 8.90 -10.18
CA VAL A 408 11.78 8.12 -10.48
C VAL A 408 12.77 9.04 -11.16
N PHE A 409 13.95 9.21 -10.57
CA PHE A 409 15.00 10.07 -11.12
C PHE A 409 16.21 9.26 -11.54
N VAL A 410 16.78 9.62 -12.67
CA VAL A 410 18.18 9.31 -12.97
C VAL A 410 19.04 10.43 -12.39
N VAL A 411 20.08 10.04 -11.68
CA VAL A 411 21.01 10.96 -11.01
C VAL A 411 22.38 10.87 -11.67
N LEU A 412 22.97 12.00 -11.97
CA LEU A 412 24.36 12.13 -12.40
C LEU A 412 25.12 12.97 -11.38
N GLU A 413 26.11 12.36 -10.71
CA GLU A 413 26.79 12.98 -9.57
C GLU A 413 28.29 12.86 -9.66
N SER A 414 28.98 13.97 -9.40
CA SER A 414 30.42 14.07 -9.24
C SER A 414 30.75 15.02 -8.09
N GLU A 415 32.01 15.27 -7.77
CA GLU A 415 32.46 16.12 -6.67
C GLU A 415 31.72 17.47 -6.63
N GLY A 416 30.72 17.59 -5.70
CA GLY A 416 29.97 18.83 -5.44
C GLY A 416 28.85 19.17 -6.43
N GLU A 417 28.58 18.33 -7.42
CA GLU A 417 27.50 18.52 -8.39
C GLU A 417 26.60 17.30 -8.42
N ARG A 418 25.27 17.52 -8.27
CA ARG A 418 24.24 16.48 -8.40
C ARG A 418 23.16 16.98 -9.35
N LEU A 419 23.06 16.36 -10.51
CA LEU A 419 22.06 16.62 -11.53
C LEU A 419 21.02 15.50 -11.53
N THR A 420 19.75 15.82 -11.77
CA THR A 420 18.66 14.85 -11.81
C THR A 420 17.80 15.05 -13.03
N ALA A 421 17.37 13.95 -13.64
CA ALA A 421 16.36 13.93 -14.69
C ALA A 421 15.22 13.03 -14.24
N GLU A 422 14.01 13.56 -14.15
CA GLU A 422 12.80 12.79 -13.79
C GLU A 422 12.33 11.97 -14.99
N LEU A 423 12.12 10.68 -14.79
CA LEU A 423 11.59 9.78 -15.80
C LEU A 423 10.07 9.87 -15.85
N ASP A 424 9.51 9.88 -17.08
CA ASP A 424 8.06 9.80 -17.29
C ASP A 424 7.59 8.34 -17.15
N VAL A 425 7.69 7.82 -15.93
CA VAL A 425 7.23 6.47 -15.57
C VAL A 425 6.49 6.51 -14.24
N ASP A 426 5.53 5.62 -14.08
CA ASP A 426 4.75 5.53 -12.85
C ASP A 426 4.91 4.16 -12.21
N PRO A 427 5.63 4.04 -11.07
CA PRO A 427 5.82 2.77 -10.38
C PRO A 427 4.53 2.10 -9.91
N ARG A 428 3.40 2.80 -9.84
CA ARG A 428 2.09 2.22 -9.53
C ARG A 428 1.61 1.26 -10.62
N LEU A 429 2.21 1.32 -11.81
CA LEU A 429 1.96 0.39 -12.92
C LEU A 429 2.90 -0.83 -12.91
N TRP A 430 3.89 -0.86 -12.01
CA TRP A 430 4.80 -2.00 -11.87
C TRP A 430 4.14 -3.08 -11.00
N LEU A 431 3.10 -3.72 -11.56
CA LEU A 431 2.42 -4.87 -10.95
C LEU A 431 3.42 -6.01 -10.71
N PRO A 432 3.08 -7.04 -9.90
CA PRO A 432 3.95 -8.21 -9.75
C PRO A 432 4.37 -8.78 -11.12
N GLY A 433 5.68 -8.97 -11.33
CA GLY A 433 6.27 -9.41 -12.59
C GLY A 433 7.39 -8.52 -13.10
N GLU A 434 7.67 -8.58 -14.41
CA GLU A 434 8.76 -7.89 -15.08
C GLU A 434 8.26 -6.68 -15.87
N HIS A 435 9.03 -5.59 -15.83
CA HIS A 435 8.71 -4.31 -16.48
C HIS A 435 9.96 -3.75 -17.16
N GLU A 436 9.76 -3.14 -18.31
CA GLU A 436 10.82 -2.48 -19.07
C GLU A 436 10.62 -0.96 -19.02
N VAL A 437 11.71 -0.25 -18.75
CA VAL A 437 11.78 1.21 -18.85
C VAL A 437 12.84 1.55 -19.89
N ALA A 438 12.50 2.39 -20.86
CA ALA A 438 13.43 2.86 -21.87
C ALA A 438 13.26 4.37 -22.06
N VAL A 439 14.33 5.13 -21.86
CA VAL A 439 14.31 6.59 -21.99
C VAL A 439 15.57 7.06 -22.69
N ARG A 440 15.46 8.12 -23.50
CA ARG A 440 16.62 8.82 -24.04
C ARG A 440 16.94 10.04 -23.19
N LEU A 441 18.19 10.12 -22.76
CA LEU A 441 18.71 11.17 -21.90
C LEU A 441 19.70 12.04 -22.67
N ARG A 442 19.75 13.33 -22.34
CA ARG A 442 20.71 14.30 -22.86
C ARG A 442 21.51 14.92 -21.72
N LEU A 443 22.82 14.91 -21.88
CA LEU A 443 23.74 15.53 -20.94
C LEU A 443 23.84 17.05 -21.15
N PRO A 444 24.13 17.85 -20.10
CA PRO A 444 24.48 19.26 -20.25
C PRO A 444 25.68 19.47 -21.19
N ALA A 445 25.62 20.52 -22.05
CA ALA A 445 26.69 20.88 -22.96
C ALA A 445 27.95 21.37 -22.24
N ASN A 446 27.78 21.93 -21.04
CA ASN A 446 28.87 22.48 -20.21
C ASN A 446 29.42 21.51 -19.15
N LEU A 447 29.01 20.24 -19.21
CA LEU A 447 29.44 19.24 -18.23
C LEU A 447 30.94 19.02 -18.30
N ALA A 448 31.62 19.08 -17.16
CA ALA A 448 33.07 18.92 -17.10
C ALA A 448 33.48 17.47 -17.41
N PRO A 449 34.53 17.26 -18.23
CA PRO A 449 35.09 15.92 -18.42
C PRO A 449 35.61 15.34 -17.10
N SER A 450 34.99 14.26 -16.64
CA SER A 450 35.28 13.56 -15.38
C SER A 450 34.55 12.20 -15.32
N SER A 451 34.77 11.45 -14.25
CA SER A 451 33.95 10.29 -13.92
C SER A 451 32.79 10.74 -13.03
N TYR A 452 31.57 10.39 -13.42
CA TYR A 452 30.36 10.65 -12.70
C TYR A 452 29.73 9.33 -12.24
N ARG A 453 29.07 9.36 -11.10
CA ARG A 453 28.20 8.27 -10.64
C ARG A 453 26.84 8.43 -11.31
N LEU A 454 26.41 7.42 -12.07
CA LEU A 454 25.06 7.33 -12.60
C LEU A 454 24.22 6.48 -11.63
N ALA A 455 23.11 7.02 -11.16
CA ALA A 455 22.29 6.36 -10.15
C ALA A 455 20.78 6.48 -10.45
N LEU A 456 19.98 5.64 -9.80
CA LEU A 456 18.52 5.66 -9.80
C LEU A 456 18.03 6.05 -8.42
N TRP A 457 17.08 6.99 -8.33
CA TRP A 457 16.53 7.51 -7.09
C TRP A 457 15.00 7.53 -7.13
N LEU A 458 14.35 6.88 -6.15
CA LEU A 458 12.90 6.73 -6.03
C LEU A 458 12.43 7.34 -4.70
N PRO A 459 12.48 8.68 -4.54
CA PRO A 459 12.10 9.34 -3.28
C PRO A 459 10.59 9.36 -3.06
N ASP A 460 10.17 9.96 -1.95
CA ASP A 460 8.75 10.28 -1.74
C ASP A 460 8.28 11.36 -2.72
N ALA A 461 6.99 11.31 -3.09
CA ALA A 461 6.38 12.32 -3.94
C ALA A 461 6.24 13.68 -3.21
N ASP A 462 6.04 13.65 -1.89
CA ASP A 462 5.98 14.88 -1.09
C ASP A 462 7.37 15.48 -0.93
N GLU A 463 7.50 16.78 -1.29
CA GLU A 463 8.79 17.47 -1.26
C GLU A 463 9.39 17.57 0.15
N GLY A 464 8.54 17.63 1.20
CA GLY A 464 8.98 17.66 2.59
C GLY A 464 9.65 16.36 3.05
N LEU A 465 9.29 15.23 2.42
CA LEU A 465 9.84 13.91 2.74
C LEU A 465 10.91 13.45 1.75
N ARG A 466 11.02 14.10 0.59
CA ARG A 466 11.88 13.69 -0.53
C ARG A 466 13.35 13.50 -0.16
N SER A 467 13.88 14.32 0.73
CA SER A 467 15.28 14.25 1.17
C SER A 467 15.54 13.23 2.28
N ARG A 468 14.50 12.58 2.80
CA ARG A 468 14.60 11.63 3.91
C ARG A 468 14.72 10.20 3.39
N ALA A 469 15.81 9.53 3.71
CA ALA A 469 16.11 8.16 3.28
C ALA A 469 15.03 7.15 3.69
N GLU A 470 14.36 7.38 4.84
CA GLU A 470 13.30 6.53 5.38
C GLU A 470 12.09 6.42 4.47
N TYR A 471 11.86 7.42 3.61
CA TYR A 471 10.74 7.48 2.67
C TYR A 471 11.15 7.18 1.22
N THR A 472 12.45 6.89 0.97
CA THR A 472 12.93 6.46 -0.35
C THR A 472 12.74 4.95 -0.53
N VAL A 473 12.31 4.54 -1.72
CA VAL A 473 12.25 3.11 -2.08
C VAL A 473 13.64 2.57 -2.29
N ARG A 474 14.01 1.55 -1.52
CA ARG A 474 15.21 0.75 -1.70
C ARG A 474 14.91 -0.45 -2.58
N LEU A 475 15.70 -0.65 -3.63
CA LEU A 475 15.59 -1.81 -4.52
C LEU A 475 16.22 -3.04 -3.85
N ALA A 476 15.62 -4.20 -4.09
CA ALA A 476 16.07 -5.48 -3.57
C ALA A 476 17.25 -6.04 -4.38
N ASN A 477 18.35 -5.27 -4.40
CA ASN A 477 19.58 -5.63 -5.09
C ASN A 477 20.76 -5.59 -4.13
N GLU A 478 21.76 -6.44 -4.39
CA GLU A 478 23.04 -6.38 -3.70
C GLU A 478 23.84 -5.16 -4.17
N SER A 479 24.47 -4.46 -3.23
CA SER A 479 25.52 -3.44 -3.47
C SER A 479 25.11 -2.20 -4.30
N LEU A 480 23.84 -1.97 -4.62
CA LEU A 480 23.42 -0.77 -5.33
C LEU A 480 23.14 0.42 -4.40
N TRP A 481 22.56 0.16 -3.23
CA TRP A 481 22.12 1.18 -2.30
C TRP A 481 23.29 1.98 -1.71
N GLN A 482 23.12 3.30 -1.62
CA GLN A 482 24.04 4.24 -0.99
C GLN A 482 23.35 4.95 0.17
N ASP A 483 23.80 4.72 1.39
CA ASP A 483 23.16 5.27 2.60
C ASP A 483 23.26 6.81 2.65
N GLU A 484 24.37 7.38 2.18
CA GLU A 484 24.62 8.83 2.24
C GLU A 484 23.72 9.63 1.29
N THR A 485 23.35 9.07 0.15
CA THR A 485 22.59 9.75 -0.91
C THR A 485 21.17 9.20 -1.06
N ALA A 486 20.86 8.09 -0.37
CA ALA A 486 19.60 7.38 -0.43
C ALA A 486 19.14 7.05 -1.86
N ASP A 487 20.08 6.58 -2.70
CA ASP A 487 19.84 6.19 -4.09
C ASP A 487 20.62 4.92 -4.47
N HIS A 488 20.51 4.48 -5.72
CA HIS A 488 21.10 3.22 -6.21
C HIS A 488 22.11 3.49 -7.30
N THR A 489 23.38 3.25 -7.03
CA THR A 489 24.45 3.37 -8.03
C THR A 489 24.28 2.31 -9.12
N LEU A 490 24.04 2.74 -10.37
CA LEU A 490 23.96 1.86 -11.54
C LEU A 490 25.37 1.58 -12.10
N THR A 491 26.15 2.61 -12.31
CA THR A 491 27.53 2.53 -12.85
C THR A 491 28.30 3.82 -12.61
N ALA A 492 29.60 3.77 -12.93
CA ALA A 492 30.41 4.96 -13.18
C ALA A 492 30.32 5.31 -14.68
N LEU A 493 29.95 6.56 -14.98
CA LEU A 493 29.87 7.09 -16.34
C LEU A 493 31.03 8.06 -16.60
N VAL A 494 31.81 7.81 -17.63
CA VAL A 494 32.91 8.69 -18.02
C VAL A 494 32.42 9.78 -18.97
N ILE A 495 32.60 11.04 -18.58
CA ILE A 495 32.33 12.18 -19.47
C ILE A 495 33.65 12.61 -20.09
N ALA A 496 33.77 12.51 -21.44
CA ALA A 496 34.97 12.85 -22.18
C ALA A 496 34.63 13.49 -23.54
N THR A 497 35.42 14.46 -23.97
CA THR A 497 35.17 15.19 -25.22
C THR A 497 35.35 14.34 -26.48
N ASP A 498 36.10 13.25 -26.37
CA ASP A 498 36.35 12.27 -27.42
C ASP A 498 35.52 10.98 -27.28
N ALA A 499 34.57 10.94 -26.31
CA ALA A 499 33.66 9.82 -26.14
C ALA A 499 32.81 9.58 -27.41
N PRO A 500 32.33 8.32 -27.60
CA PRO A 500 31.44 7.97 -28.70
C PRO A 500 30.14 8.82 -28.71
N GLY A 501 29.49 8.82 -29.88
CA GLY A 501 28.26 9.59 -30.10
C GLY A 501 28.51 11.01 -30.58
N GLU A 502 27.46 11.79 -30.74
CA GLU A 502 27.51 13.17 -31.17
C GLU A 502 26.94 14.08 -30.05
N ALA A 503 27.40 15.33 -30.01
CA ALA A 503 26.77 16.33 -29.16
C ALA A 503 25.46 16.78 -29.82
N ASP A 504 24.39 16.80 -29.08
CA ASP A 504 23.11 17.30 -29.55
C ASP A 504 23.19 18.85 -29.66
N PRO A 505 22.91 19.43 -30.84
CA PRO A 505 22.90 20.88 -31.00
C PRO A 505 21.90 21.61 -30.09
N ALA A 506 20.91 20.90 -29.58
CA ALA A 506 19.92 21.43 -28.63
C ALA A 506 20.31 21.31 -27.16
N ALA A 507 21.52 20.75 -26.85
CA ALA A 507 21.98 20.59 -25.48
C ALA A 507 22.17 21.94 -24.79
N GLY A 508 21.48 22.14 -23.67
CA GLY A 508 21.55 23.30 -22.77
C GLY A 508 22.44 23.03 -21.56
N SER A 509 22.04 23.57 -20.43
CA SER A 509 22.68 23.39 -19.12
C SER A 509 22.11 22.24 -18.30
N ASP A 510 20.99 21.62 -18.74
CA ASP A 510 20.21 20.69 -17.96
C ASP A 510 20.49 19.24 -18.33
N PHE A 511 20.41 18.35 -17.34
CA PHE A 511 20.34 16.91 -17.55
C PHE A 511 18.86 16.55 -17.70
N GLU A 512 18.46 16.02 -18.84
CA GLU A 512 17.04 15.92 -19.17
C GLU A 512 16.67 14.65 -19.97
N VAL A 513 15.42 14.21 -19.79
CA VAL A 513 14.78 13.22 -20.64
C VAL A 513 14.27 13.93 -21.90
N ILE A 514 14.69 13.48 -23.09
CA ILE A 514 14.33 14.06 -24.38
C ILE A 514 13.35 13.24 -25.20
N GLU A 515 13.25 11.94 -24.89
CA GLU A 515 12.21 11.04 -25.40
C GLU A 515 11.71 10.23 -24.21
N PRO A 516 10.64 10.66 -23.54
CA PRO A 516 10.00 9.86 -22.51
C PRO A 516 9.43 8.58 -23.13
N ALA A 517 9.41 7.51 -22.37
CA ALA A 517 8.58 6.36 -22.68
C ALA A 517 7.12 6.83 -22.67
N PRO A 518 6.31 6.62 -23.71
CA PRO A 518 4.90 6.96 -23.73
C PRO A 518 4.07 6.14 -22.77
#